data_548fdf2f9e8d7580d9d01cdf0b601bdf
#
_entry.id   548fdf2f9e8d7580d9d01cdf0b601bdf
#
_cell.length_a   1.000
_cell.length_b   1.000
_cell.length_c   1.000
_cell.angle_alpha   90.00
_cell.angle_beta   90.00
_cell.angle_gamma   90.00
#
_symmetry.space_group_name_H-M   'P 1'
#
loop_
_entity.id
_entity.type
_entity.pdbx_description
1 polymer ?
#
loop_
_entity_poly.entity_id
_entity_poly.type
_entity_poly.pdbx_seq_one_letter_code
_entity_poly.pdbx_strand_id
1 'polypeptide(L)'
;MADILYDTRLKSEEAPKVIILTHGDADGLVSAMIVKSFEEMENKNKTFLIMSSMDVTAEQTDKTFDYICKYTSLGSQDRVYILDRPIPSIDWLKMKYLAYTNVINIDHHLTNKPTLYKDECCCENIFFHWNDKWSAAYLTLEWFKPLVEKAECYKDLYKKLEALAIATSYWDIFTWKNLGNSPEEALLKKRALSINSAEKILGSGAFYNFITKKINSKNYTEEIFDYFFLLDEAYSLKIDNLYDFAKRVISDFDFKGYKLGVIYGIEGDYQSIIGDKILVDKKLNYDAVAFLNVYGTVSFRSKDNVDVSEIAQKLGMLVGYSGGGHKHAAGCRICDKDEMKKKMFEIFEHSMDKIRIL
;
A
#
# COMPACT_ATOMS: atom_id res chain seq x y z
N MET A 1 -3.76 1.74 -13.55
CA MET A 1 -2.50 2.28 -14.15
C MET A 1 -1.70 2.83 -12.99
N ALA A 2 -0.37 2.72 -13.01
CA ALA A 2 0.45 3.28 -11.94
C ALA A 2 0.40 4.83 -11.97
N ASP A 3 0.43 5.44 -10.80
CA ASP A 3 0.45 6.90 -10.64
C ASP A 3 1.88 7.40 -10.72
N ILE A 4 2.09 8.51 -11.43
CA ILE A 4 3.38 9.17 -11.50
C ILE A 4 3.51 10.09 -10.27
N LEU A 5 4.39 9.73 -9.34
CA LEU A 5 4.67 10.52 -8.14
C LEU A 5 5.67 11.65 -8.42
N TYR A 6 6.64 11.40 -9.28
CA TYR A 6 7.72 12.34 -9.58
C TYR A 6 8.34 12.07 -10.94
N ASP A 7 8.50 13.09 -11.78
CA ASP A 7 9.11 12.96 -13.10
C ASP A 7 9.99 14.18 -13.42
N THR A 8 11.27 13.94 -13.65
CA THR A 8 12.25 14.98 -14.06
C THR A 8 12.96 14.66 -15.37
N ARG A 9 12.52 13.66 -16.12
CA ARG A 9 13.15 13.22 -17.38
C ARG A 9 13.26 14.31 -18.43
N LEU A 10 12.33 15.25 -18.40
CA LEU A 10 12.33 16.39 -19.34
C LEU A 10 13.44 17.42 -19.08
N LYS A 11 14.17 17.30 -17.94
CA LYS A 11 15.23 18.26 -17.58
C LYS A 11 16.55 17.99 -18.29
N SER A 12 16.83 16.76 -18.68
CA SER A 12 18.04 16.39 -19.42
C SER A 12 17.90 15.00 -20.04
N GLU A 13 18.08 14.89 -21.36
CA GLU A 13 18.08 13.59 -22.06
C GLU A 13 19.39 12.82 -21.88
N GLU A 14 20.48 13.50 -21.55
CA GLU A 14 21.83 12.93 -21.42
C GLU A 14 22.16 12.48 -19.98
N ALA A 15 21.38 12.91 -18.99
CA ALA A 15 21.64 12.57 -17.60
C ALA A 15 21.24 11.11 -17.30
N PRO A 16 22.00 10.40 -16.44
CA PRO A 16 21.63 9.06 -15.98
C PRO A 16 20.22 9.06 -15.37
N LYS A 17 19.45 8.04 -15.70
CA LYS A 17 18.06 7.92 -15.27
C LYS A 17 17.94 6.95 -14.10
N VAL A 18 17.13 7.32 -13.12
CA VAL A 18 16.70 6.45 -12.02
C VAL A 18 15.20 6.24 -12.14
N ILE A 19 14.81 5.03 -12.42
CA ILE A 19 13.43 4.60 -12.49
C ILE A 19 13.08 3.86 -11.21
N ILE A 20 12.01 4.26 -10.54
CA ILE A 20 11.55 3.62 -9.31
C ILE A 20 10.11 3.18 -9.51
N LEU A 21 9.88 1.87 -9.40
CA LEU A 21 8.56 1.28 -9.35
C LEU A 21 8.31 0.79 -7.93
N THR A 22 7.23 1.25 -7.32
CA THR A 22 6.96 0.95 -5.93
C THR A 22 5.48 0.60 -5.71
N HIS A 23 5.18 -0.05 -4.59
CA HIS A 23 3.82 -0.14 -4.07
C HIS A 23 3.33 1.24 -3.64
N GLY A 24 2.01 1.44 -3.64
CA GLY A 24 1.39 2.74 -3.35
C GLY A 24 1.09 2.98 -1.88
N ASP A 25 1.46 2.08 -0.98
CA ASP A 25 1.31 2.22 0.47
C ASP A 25 2.54 2.86 1.13
N ALA A 26 2.50 2.98 2.45
CA ALA A 26 3.56 3.65 3.21
C ALA A 26 4.93 2.97 3.04
N ASP A 27 5.00 1.64 2.97
CA ASP A 27 6.25 0.90 2.84
C ASP A 27 6.92 1.16 1.49
N GLY A 28 6.18 0.99 0.41
CA GLY A 28 6.68 1.29 -0.93
C GLY A 28 7.06 2.76 -1.11
N LEU A 29 6.26 3.70 -0.58
CA LEU A 29 6.52 5.15 -0.73
C LEU A 29 7.75 5.62 0.06
N VAL A 30 7.95 5.10 1.26
CA VAL A 30 9.16 5.38 2.07
C VAL A 30 10.39 4.75 1.39
N SER A 31 10.29 3.54 0.86
CA SER A 31 11.34 2.91 0.06
C SER A 31 11.76 3.78 -1.13
N ALA A 32 10.78 4.29 -1.89
CA ALA A 32 11.04 5.16 -3.04
C ALA A 32 11.72 6.48 -2.64
N MET A 33 11.31 7.08 -1.53
CA MET A 33 11.93 8.28 -0.98
C MET A 33 13.37 8.04 -0.54
N ILE A 34 13.67 6.91 0.09
CA ILE A 34 15.03 6.52 0.49
C ILE A 34 15.93 6.41 -0.74
N VAL A 35 15.51 5.64 -1.76
CA VAL A 35 16.27 5.51 -3.01
C VAL A 35 16.54 6.88 -3.63
N LYS A 36 15.50 7.69 -3.82
CA LYS A 36 15.63 9.02 -4.41
C LYS A 36 16.65 9.86 -3.66
N SER A 37 16.61 9.87 -2.33
CA SER A 37 17.47 10.70 -1.49
C SER A 37 18.95 10.31 -1.61
N PHE A 38 19.27 9.00 -1.60
CA PHE A 38 20.64 8.52 -1.76
C PHE A 38 21.15 8.71 -3.19
N GLU A 39 20.33 8.45 -4.19
CA GLU A 39 20.70 8.62 -5.60
C GLU A 39 20.92 10.09 -5.96
N GLU A 40 20.12 11.03 -5.45
CA GLU A 40 20.35 12.48 -5.61
C GLU A 40 21.63 12.97 -4.91
N MET A 41 21.96 12.38 -3.74
CA MET A 41 23.19 12.71 -3.03
C MET A 41 24.42 12.20 -3.78
N GLU A 42 24.35 11.02 -4.41
CA GLU A 42 25.42 10.49 -5.23
C GLU A 42 25.68 11.36 -6.47
N ASN A 43 24.64 11.77 -7.17
CA ASN A 43 24.75 12.63 -8.35
C ASN A 43 23.49 13.49 -8.52
N LYS A 44 23.62 14.78 -8.29
CA LYS A 44 22.54 15.78 -8.41
C LYS A 44 21.99 15.97 -9.83
N ASN A 45 22.71 15.49 -10.84
CA ASN A 45 22.30 15.62 -12.24
C ASN A 45 21.43 14.44 -12.71
N LYS A 46 21.20 13.42 -11.87
CA LYS A 46 20.31 12.30 -12.23
C LYS A 46 18.89 12.80 -12.49
N THR A 47 18.24 12.16 -13.44
CA THR A 47 16.80 12.34 -13.69
C THR A 47 16.03 11.17 -13.09
N PHE A 48 14.79 11.44 -12.66
CA PHE A 48 13.96 10.48 -11.95
C PHE A 48 12.61 10.28 -12.61
N LEU A 49 12.16 9.03 -12.67
CA LEU A 49 10.76 8.67 -12.84
C LEU A 49 10.36 7.75 -11.69
N ILE A 50 9.44 8.21 -10.85
CA ILE A 50 8.92 7.45 -9.72
C ILE A 50 7.45 7.18 -9.94
N MET A 51 7.07 5.92 -9.97
CA MET A 51 5.70 5.45 -10.20
C MET A 51 5.28 4.53 -9.09
N SER A 52 4.05 4.72 -8.60
CA SER A 52 3.42 3.85 -7.60
C SER A 52 2.14 3.21 -8.12
N SER A 53 1.77 2.07 -7.56
CA SER A 53 0.49 1.42 -7.83
C SER A 53 0.05 0.61 -6.61
N MET A 54 -1.23 0.66 -6.29
CA MET A 54 -1.85 -0.23 -5.30
C MET A 54 -2.05 -1.66 -5.81
N ASP A 55 -1.96 -1.87 -7.11
CA ASP A 55 -2.01 -3.19 -7.73
C ASP A 55 -0.58 -3.69 -7.96
N VAL A 56 -0.19 -4.73 -7.24
CA VAL A 56 1.15 -5.34 -7.27
C VAL A 56 1.19 -6.65 -8.06
N THR A 57 0.17 -6.93 -8.87
CA THR A 57 0.17 -8.12 -9.72
C THR A 57 1.30 -8.09 -10.74
N ALA A 58 1.77 -9.26 -11.15
CA ALA A 58 2.77 -9.41 -12.21
C ALA A 58 2.31 -8.73 -13.50
N GLU A 59 1.02 -8.86 -13.85
CA GLU A 59 0.43 -8.22 -15.04
C GLU A 59 0.49 -6.68 -14.96
N GLN A 60 0.17 -6.10 -13.80
CA GLN A 60 0.25 -4.65 -13.63
C GLN A 60 1.70 -4.16 -13.67
N THR A 61 2.62 -4.93 -13.11
CA THR A 61 4.06 -4.64 -13.19
C THR A 61 4.50 -4.64 -14.64
N ASP A 62 4.13 -5.64 -15.43
CA ASP A 62 4.44 -5.74 -16.87
C ASP A 62 3.91 -4.53 -17.66
N LYS A 63 2.65 -4.17 -17.50
CA LYS A 63 2.03 -3.00 -18.16
C LYS A 63 2.74 -1.69 -17.80
N THR A 64 3.17 -1.55 -16.54
CA THR A 64 3.89 -0.36 -16.09
C THR A 64 5.26 -0.27 -16.76
N PHE A 65 5.94 -1.40 -16.89
CA PHE A 65 7.20 -1.47 -17.60
C PHE A 65 7.09 -1.20 -19.10
N ASP A 66 6.06 -1.72 -19.75
CA ASP A 66 5.79 -1.41 -21.15
C ASP A 66 5.60 0.09 -21.38
N TYR A 67 4.91 0.76 -20.44
CA TYR A 67 4.82 2.22 -20.45
C TYR A 67 6.20 2.89 -20.35
N ILE A 68 7.04 2.46 -19.41
CA ILE A 68 8.37 3.01 -19.24
C ILE A 68 9.22 2.81 -20.49
N CYS A 69 9.29 1.60 -21.02
CA CYS A 69 10.07 1.27 -22.21
C CYS A 69 9.61 2.04 -23.46
N LYS A 70 8.31 2.33 -23.55
CA LYS A 70 7.75 3.11 -24.66
C LYS A 70 8.19 4.59 -24.64
N TYR A 71 8.38 5.15 -23.45
CA TYR A 71 8.65 6.59 -23.28
C TYR A 71 10.05 6.92 -22.76
N THR A 72 10.87 5.89 -22.51
CA THR A 72 12.21 6.07 -21.92
C THR A 72 13.16 5.04 -22.51
N SER A 73 14.20 5.48 -23.24
CA SER A 73 15.32 4.62 -23.57
C SER A 73 16.23 4.49 -22.35
N LEU A 74 16.56 3.27 -21.95
CA LEU A 74 17.44 2.96 -20.82
C LEU A 74 18.81 2.55 -21.33
N GLY A 75 19.86 2.95 -20.62
CA GLY A 75 21.25 2.65 -20.93
C GLY A 75 22.03 2.05 -19.75
N SER A 76 23.30 1.75 -19.94
CA SER A 76 24.14 1.08 -18.93
C SER A 76 24.42 1.89 -17.66
N GLN A 77 24.20 3.20 -17.71
CA GLN A 77 24.35 4.09 -16.56
C GLN A 77 23.05 4.28 -15.78
N ASP A 78 21.94 3.79 -16.32
CA ASP A 78 20.63 3.92 -15.70
C ASP A 78 20.41 2.85 -14.63
N ARG A 79 19.51 3.13 -13.68
CA ARG A 79 19.13 2.22 -12.62
C ARG A 79 17.62 2.09 -12.56
N VAL A 80 17.13 0.85 -12.39
CA VAL A 80 15.73 0.54 -12.18
C VAL A 80 15.57 -0.11 -10.82
N TYR A 81 14.83 0.53 -9.95
CA TYR A 81 14.45 -0.01 -8.64
C TYR A 81 13.02 -0.54 -8.70
N ILE A 82 12.83 -1.76 -8.23
CA ILE A 82 11.52 -2.38 -8.03
C ILE A 82 11.41 -2.64 -6.54
N LEU A 83 10.57 -1.85 -5.86
CA LEU A 83 10.51 -1.76 -4.41
C LEU A 83 9.15 -2.24 -3.91
N ASP A 84 9.18 -3.11 -2.88
CA ASP A 84 7.96 -3.60 -2.25
C ASP A 84 6.97 -4.20 -3.27
N ARG A 85 7.51 -4.90 -4.26
CA ARG A 85 6.73 -5.49 -5.35
C ARG A 85 7.37 -6.76 -5.85
N PRO A 86 6.56 -7.81 -6.11
CA PRO A 86 7.04 -9.00 -6.78
C PRO A 86 7.42 -8.68 -8.24
N ILE A 87 8.41 -9.37 -8.73
CA ILE A 87 8.73 -9.43 -10.16
C ILE A 87 7.98 -10.59 -10.81
N PRO A 88 7.54 -10.46 -12.07
CA PRO A 88 6.85 -11.55 -12.78
C PRO A 88 7.68 -12.82 -12.92
N SER A 89 8.94 -12.70 -13.35
CA SER A 89 9.93 -13.78 -13.42
C SER A 89 11.33 -13.21 -13.74
N ILE A 90 12.35 -14.03 -13.59
CA ILE A 90 13.70 -13.68 -14.04
C ILE A 90 13.77 -13.53 -15.57
N ASP A 91 13.11 -14.42 -16.30
CA ASP A 91 13.08 -14.33 -17.76
C ASP A 91 12.38 -13.05 -18.24
N TRP A 92 11.37 -12.61 -17.52
CA TRP A 92 10.73 -11.32 -17.77
C TRP A 92 11.72 -10.16 -17.57
N LEU A 93 12.47 -10.13 -16.47
CA LEU A 93 13.54 -9.16 -16.27
C LEU A 93 14.55 -9.21 -17.40
N LYS A 94 14.98 -10.40 -17.78
CA LYS A 94 15.89 -10.63 -18.90
C LYS A 94 15.33 -10.04 -20.20
N MET A 95 14.10 -10.29 -20.57
CA MET A 95 13.49 -9.76 -21.80
C MET A 95 13.40 -8.23 -21.81
N LYS A 96 13.09 -7.61 -20.67
CA LYS A 96 12.87 -6.16 -20.58
C LYS A 96 14.15 -5.35 -20.40
N TYR A 97 15.22 -5.91 -19.76
CA TYR A 97 16.36 -5.11 -19.28
C TYR A 97 17.74 -5.67 -19.56
N LEU A 98 17.86 -6.76 -20.28
CA LEU A 98 19.03 -7.62 -20.30
C LEU A 98 20.33 -7.01 -20.77
N ALA A 99 20.33 -6.00 -21.55
CA ALA A 99 21.59 -5.64 -22.16
C ALA A 99 22.33 -4.51 -21.43
N TYR A 100 21.63 -3.61 -20.71
CA TYR A 100 22.20 -2.29 -20.51
C TYR A 100 21.87 -1.56 -19.21
N THR A 101 21.06 -2.13 -18.29
CA THR A 101 20.58 -1.37 -17.13
C THR A 101 20.71 -2.16 -15.84
N ASN A 102 21.13 -1.51 -14.75
CA ASN A 102 21.15 -2.14 -13.44
C ASN A 102 19.72 -2.20 -12.86
N VAL A 103 19.26 -3.40 -12.54
CA VAL A 103 17.95 -3.64 -11.92
C VAL A 103 18.16 -4.07 -10.48
N ILE A 104 17.54 -3.37 -9.55
CA ILE A 104 17.58 -3.64 -8.11
C ILE A 104 16.18 -3.93 -7.64
N ASN A 105 15.91 -5.15 -7.20
CA ASN A 105 14.65 -5.51 -6.55
C ASN A 105 14.87 -5.64 -5.05
N ILE A 106 14.10 -4.87 -4.29
CA ILE A 106 14.10 -4.89 -2.82
C ILE A 106 12.68 -5.20 -2.36
N ASP A 107 12.50 -6.35 -1.72
CA ASP A 107 11.17 -6.85 -1.36
C ASP A 107 11.24 -7.80 -0.16
N HIS A 108 10.11 -7.98 0.51
CA HIS A 108 9.97 -8.87 1.66
C HIS A 108 8.87 -9.93 1.48
N HIS A 109 8.05 -9.82 0.44
CA HIS A 109 6.96 -10.75 0.18
C HIS A 109 7.46 -12.17 -0.11
N LEU A 110 6.80 -13.19 0.48
CA LEU A 110 7.16 -14.60 0.29
C LEU A 110 7.06 -15.06 -1.17
N THR A 111 6.16 -14.43 -1.94
CA THR A 111 5.99 -14.70 -3.38
C THR A 111 7.19 -14.29 -4.21
N ASN A 112 8.07 -13.45 -3.66
CA ASN A 112 9.28 -12.94 -4.32
C ASN A 112 10.57 -13.50 -3.69
N LYS A 113 10.49 -14.59 -2.97
CA LYS A 113 11.63 -15.18 -2.28
C LYS A 113 12.72 -15.64 -3.27
N PRO A 114 13.99 -15.21 -3.12
CA PRO A 114 15.07 -15.49 -4.07
C PRO A 114 15.39 -16.98 -4.28
N THR A 115 14.94 -17.88 -3.41
CA THR A 115 15.06 -19.32 -3.65
C THR A 115 14.37 -19.79 -4.93
N LEU A 116 13.39 -19.02 -5.41
CA LEU A 116 12.75 -19.24 -6.70
C LEU A 116 13.65 -18.83 -7.88
N TYR A 117 14.76 -18.11 -7.62
CA TYR A 117 15.59 -17.46 -8.63
C TYR A 117 17.08 -17.84 -8.55
N LYS A 118 17.50 -18.63 -7.54
CA LYS A 118 18.92 -18.91 -7.24
C LYS A 118 19.69 -19.58 -8.37
N ASP A 119 19.06 -20.37 -9.19
CA ASP A 119 19.73 -21.18 -10.22
C ASP A 119 19.68 -20.52 -11.60
N GLU A 120 19.00 -19.39 -11.78
CA GLU A 120 18.76 -18.80 -13.09
C GLU A 120 19.44 -17.46 -13.33
N CYS A 121 19.95 -16.78 -12.28
CA CYS A 121 20.46 -15.43 -12.41
C CYS A 121 21.99 -15.40 -12.67
N CYS A 122 22.38 -15.56 -13.95
CA CYS A 122 23.74 -15.30 -14.43
C CYS A 122 23.96 -13.83 -14.84
N CYS A 123 23.01 -12.92 -14.49
CA CYS A 123 23.07 -11.55 -14.94
C CYS A 123 23.77 -10.68 -13.91
N GLU A 124 24.94 -10.15 -14.24
CA GLU A 124 25.76 -9.30 -13.37
C GLU A 124 25.10 -7.97 -12.99
N ASN A 125 24.04 -7.59 -13.70
CA ASN A 125 23.32 -6.32 -13.53
C ASN A 125 21.96 -6.45 -12.84
N ILE A 126 21.58 -7.62 -12.31
CA ILE A 126 20.33 -7.84 -11.59
C ILE A 126 20.64 -8.18 -10.14
N PHE A 127 20.13 -7.38 -9.22
CA PHE A 127 20.39 -7.49 -7.79
C PHE A 127 19.09 -7.72 -7.03
N PHE A 128 19.10 -8.68 -6.11
CA PHE A 128 17.99 -8.97 -5.21
C PHE A 128 18.41 -8.73 -3.77
N HIS A 129 17.63 -7.92 -3.06
CA HIS A 129 17.73 -7.75 -1.61
C HIS A 129 16.42 -8.12 -0.95
N TRP A 130 16.35 -9.29 -0.33
CA TRP A 130 15.13 -9.86 0.20
C TRP A 130 15.30 -10.39 1.62
N ASN A 131 14.31 -10.09 2.49
CA ASN A 131 14.25 -10.63 3.85
C ASN A 131 12.82 -10.49 4.39
N ASP A 132 12.21 -11.58 4.86
CA ASP A 132 10.85 -11.62 5.38
C ASP A 132 10.70 -11.09 6.84
N LYS A 133 11.79 -10.69 7.48
CA LYS A 133 11.79 -10.14 8.85
C LYS A 133 11.68 -8.62 8.90
N TRP A 134 11.81 -7.96 7.76
CA TRP A 134 11.83 -6.51 7.64
C TRP A 134 11.05 -6.07 6.42
N SER A 135 10.42 -4.91 6.48
CA SER A 135 9.73 -4.35 5.33
C SER A 135 10.69 -3.83 4.25
N ALA A 136 10.17 -3.56 3.06
CA ALA A 136 10.96 -3.04 1.96
C ALA A 136 11.62 -1.69 2.28
N ALA A 137 11.00 -0.81 3.09
CA ALA A 137 11.60 0.45 3.51
C ALA A 137 12.87 0.26 4.33
N TYR A 138 12.84 -0.65 5.31
CA TYR A 138 14.04 -0.94 6.09
C TYR A 138 15.11 -1.63 5.26
N LEU A 139 14.73 -2.60 4.43
CA LEU A 139 15.65 -3.27 3.51
C LEU A 139 16.28 -2.29 2.51
N THR A 140 15.53 -1.33 2.04
CA THR A 140 16.05 -0.27 1.15
C THR A 140 17.08 0.59 1.88
N LEU A 141 16.85 0.93 3.14
CA LEU A 141 17.83 1.67 3.94
C LEU A 141 19.12 0.85 4.13
N GLU A 142 19.00 -0.44 4.47
CA GLU A 142 20.14 -1.36 4.59
C GLU A 142 20.91 -1.55 3.27
N TRP A 143 20.24 -1.52 2.13
CA TRP A 143 20.88 -1.56 0.81
C TRP A 143 21.91 -0.43 0.63
N PHE A 144 21.62 0.75 1.15
CA PHE A 144 22.53 1.91 1.06
C PHE A 144 23.57 1.98 2.20
N LYS A 145 23.53 1.09 3.18
CA LYS A 145 24.48 1.06 4.31
C LYS A 145 25.96 1.06 3.91
N PRO A 146 26.40 0.33 2.84
CA PRO A 146 27.80 0.40 2.40
C PRO A 146 28.25 1.80 1.95
N LEU A 147 27.35 2.70 1.53
CA LEU A 147 27.68 4.08 1.20
C LEU A 147 27.90 4.94 2.46
N VAL A 148 27.23 4.61 3.56
CA VAL A 148 27.33 5.32 4.84
C VAL A 148 28.76 5.27 5.39
N GLU A 149 29.47 4.18 5.13
CA GLU A 149 30.87 4.01 5.56
C GLU A 149 31.86 4.84 4.73
N LYS A 150 31.43 5.33 3.55
CA LYS A 150 32.30 6.06 2.61
C LYS A 150 32.36 7.56 2.87
N ALA A 151 31.28 8.18 3.40
CA ALA A 151 31.28 9.63 3.59
C ALA A 151 30.29 10.05 4.68
N GLU A 152 30.62 11.13 5.42
CA GLU A 152 29.82 11.64 6.54
C GLU A 152 28.43 12.16 6.10
N CYS A 153 28.31 12.73 4.91
CA CYS A 153 27.03 13.17 4.37
C CYS A 153 26.00 12.04 4.23
N TYR A 154 26.44 10.82 3.91
CA TYR A 154 25.54 9.65 3.88
C TYR A 154 25.13 9.20 5.28
N LYS A 155 25.98 9.37 6.29
CA LYS A 155 25.62 9.06 7.68
C LYS A 155 24.50 9.96 8.19
N ASP A 156 24.55 11.26 7.89
CA ASP A 156 23.50 12.20 8.27
C ASP A 156 22.18 11.87 7.60
N LEU A 157 22.22 11.54 6.31
CA LEU A 157 21.03 11.12 5.59
C LEU A 157 20.46 9.82 6.16
N TYR A 158 21.31 8.82 6.38
CA TYR A 158 20.90 7.54 6.97
C TYR A 158 20.20 7.73 8.31
N LYS A 159 20.80 8.49 9.23
CA LYS A 159 20.21 8.77 10.55
C LYS A 159 18.84 9.45 10.46
N LYS A 160 18.68 10.39 9.52
CA LYS A 160 17.38 11.05 9.30
C LYS A 160 16.31 10.08 8.84
N LEU A 161 16.65 9.13 7.98
CA LEU A 161 15.72 8.18 7.39
C LEU A 161 15.45 6.96 8.28
N GLU A 162 16.38 6.62 9.16
CA GLU A 162 16.35 5.39 9.97
C GLU A 162 15.07 5.27 10.81
N ALA A 163 14.71 6.33 11.54
CA ALA A 163 13.51 6.30 12.39
C ALA A 163 12.23 6.10 11.57
N LEU A 164 12.15 6.69 10.38
CA LEU A 164 11.00 6.52 9.49
C LEU A 164 10.96 5.10 8.91
N ALA A 165 12.09 4.57 8.41
CA ALA A 165 12.17 3.23 7.87
C ALA A 165 11.85 2.15 8.92
N ILE A 166 12.38 2.30 10.15
CA ILE A 166 12.09 1.40 11.27
C ILE A 166 10.61 1.42 11.61
N ALA A 167 10.01 2.60 11.80
CA ALA A 167 8.61 2.71 12.15
C ALA A 167 7.68 2.16 11.06
N THR A 168 8.01 2.40 9.78
CA THR A 168 7.31 1.82 8.63
C THR A 168 7.38 0.30 8.66
N SER A 169 8.57 -0.26 8.92
CA SER A 169 8.76 -1.71 9.01
C SER A 169 7.93 -2.33 10.14
N TYR A 170 7.94 -1.73 11.32
CA TYR A 170 7.12 -2.23 12.44
C TYR A 170 5.63 -2.22 12.13
N TRP A 171 5.15 -1.22 11.39
CA TRP A 171 3.77 -1.19 10.92
C TRP A 171 3.48 -2.31 9.91
N ASP A 172 4.26 -2.40 8.87
CA ASP A 172 3.99 -3.22 7.70
C ASP A 172 4.00 -4.73 8.02
N ILE A 173 5.02 -5.21 8.75
CA ILE A 173 5.11 -6.62 9.18
C ILE A 173 4.38 -6.90 10.50
N PHE A 174 3.55 -5.96 11.00
CA PHE A 174 2.70 -6.08 12.20
C PHE A 174 3.45 -6.33 13.52
N THR A 175 4.76 -6.16 13.60
CA THR A 175 5.56 -6.39 14.82
C THR A 175 5.30 -5.35 15.90
N TRP A 176 4.70 -4.19 15.57
CA TRP A 176 4.24 -3.20 16.55
C TRP A 176 3.27 -3.78 17.61
N LYS A 177 2.54 -4.86 17.27
CA LYS A 177 1.63 -5.55 18.20
C LYS A 177 2.37 -6.23 19.35
N ASN A 178 3.64 -6.56 19.18
CA ASN A 178 4.48 -7.24 20.14
C ASN A 178 5.32 -6.28 21.00
N LEU A 179 5.25 -4.97 20.73
CA LEU A 179 5.96 -3.96 21.52
C LEU A 179 5.34 -3.84 22.93
N GLY A 180 6.20 -3.74 23.93
CA GLY A 180 5.84 -3.53 25.32
C GLY A 180 5.42 -2.10 25.63
N ASN A 181 5.58 -1.71 26.92
CA ASN A 181 5.18 -0.41 27.42
C ASN A 181 6.37 0.43 27.93
N SER A 182 7.62 0.07 27.60
CA SER A 182 8.73 0.97 27.85
C SER A 182 8.53 2.28 27.05
N PRO A 183 9.06 3.42 27.50
CA PRO A 183 8.91 4.69 26.78
C PRO A 183 9.35 4.61 25.32
N GLU A 184 10.43 3.89 25.04
CA GLU A 184 10.99 3.69 23.70
C GLU A 184 10.05 2.85 22.83
N GLU A 185 9.55 1.73 23.34
CA GLU A 185 8.61 0.85 22.65
C GLU A 185 7.26 1.54 22.42
N ALA A 186 6.76 2.28 23.40
CA ALA A 186 5.53 3.05 23.27
C ALA A 186 5.67 4.14 22.20
N LEU A 187 6.81 4.84 22.13
CA LEU A 187 7.09 5.83 21.09
C LEU A 187 7.18 5.17 19.71
N LEU A 188 7.88 4.04 19.59
CA LEU A 188 8.00 3.30 18.33
C LEU A 188 6.64 2.81 17.85
N LYS A 189 5.81 2.27 18.75
CA LYS A 189 4.44 1.87 18.44
C LYS A 189 3.60 3.05 17.96
N LYS A 190 3.67 4.20 18.64
CA LYS A 190 2.98 5.42 18.22
C LYS A 190 3.44 5.88 16.84
N ARG A 191 4.73 5.85 16.56
CA ARG A 191 5.30 6.17 15.23
C ARG A 191 4.79 5.22 14.16
N ALA A 192 4.81 3.91 14.40
CA ALA A 192 4.35 2.90 13.46
C ALA A 192 2.87 3.09 13.09
N LEU A 193 2.00 3.30 14.08
CA LEU A 193 0.57 3.54 13.84
C LEU A 193 0.33 4.84 13.07
N SER A 194 1.04 5.92 13.41
CA SER A 194 0.84 7.23 12.78
C SER A 194 1.25 7.29 11.31
N ILE A 195 2.18 6.46 10.87
CA ILE A 195 2.56 6.35 9.45
C ILE A 195 1.39 5.89 8.60
N ASN A 196 0.71 4.82 9.01
CA ASN A 196 -0.47 4.35 8.30
C ASN A 196 -1.59 5.40 8.28
N SER A 197 -1.86 6.01 9.42
CA SER A 197 -2.89 7.04 9.53
C SER A 197 -2.59 8.23 8.62
N ALA A 198 -1.33 8.65 8.55
CA ALA A 198 -0.88 9.73 7.68
C ALA A 198 -1.04 9.37 6.19
N GLU A 199 -0.64 8.16 5.78
CA GLU A 199 -0.82 7.68 4.41
C GLU A 199 -2.31 7.63 4.04
N LYS A 200 -3.17 7.08 4.90
CA LYS A 200 -4.62 6.99 4.66
C LYS A 200 -5.32 8.34 4.58
N ILE A 201 -4.88 9.35 5.34
CA ILE A 201 -5.47 10.70 5.28
C ILE A 201 -4.96 11.48 4.07
N LEU A 202 -3.67 11.42 3.81
CA LEU A 202 -3.04 12.21 2.75
C LEU A 202 -3.24 11.60 1.36
N GLY A 203 -3.31 10.28 1.28
CA GLY A 203 -3.16 9.51 0.05
C GLY A 203 -1.71 9.48 -0.44
N SER A 204 -1.38 8.48 -1.27
CA SER A 204 -0.01 8.14 -1.67
C SER A 204 0.79 9.33 -2.21
N GLY A 205 0.20 10.12 -3.11
CA GLY A 205 0.90 11.27 -3.74
C GLY A 205 1.24 12.38 -2.75
N ALA A 206 0.28 12.78 -1.89
CA ALA A 206 0.53 13.83 -0.90
C ALA A 206 1.43 13.36 0.24
N PHE A 207 1.30 12.10 0.67
CA PHE A 207 2.20 11.49 1.64
C PHE A 207 3.65 11.49 1.13
N TYR A 208 3.89 10.98 -0.09
CA TYR A 208 5.21 10.97 -0.71
C TYR A 208 5.80 12.39 -0.82
N ASN A 209 5.03 13.35 -1.30
CA ASN A 209 5.47 14.73 -1.42
C ASN A 209 5.82 15.34 -0.06
N PHE A 210 5.05 15.03 0.98
CA PHE A 210 5.29 15.56 2.32
C PHE A 210 6.62 15.03 2.89
N ILE A 211 6.84 13.72 2.91
CA ILE A 211 8.08 13.12 3.44
C ILE A 211 9.31 13.58 2.65
N THR A 212 9.19 13.73 1.32
CA THR A 212 10.30 14.15 0.46
C THR A 212 10.67 15.61 0.67
N LYS A 213 9.70 16.52 0.77
CA LYS A 213 9.96 17.96 0.95
C LYS A 213 10.66 18.27 2.28
N LYS A 214 10.40 17.50 3.31
CA LYS A 214 10.96 17.70 4.64
C LYS A 214 12.38 17.18 4.82
N ILE A 215 12.91 16.37 3.89
CA ILE A 215 14.21 15.68 4.02
C ILE A 215 15.39 16.65 4.28
N ASN A 216 15.29 17.87 3.81
CA ASN A 216 16.33 18.89 4.02
C ASN A 216 16.23 19.60 5.39
N SER A 217 15.18 19.33 6.19
CA SER A 217 15.09 19.87 7.54
C SER A 217 16.17 19.29 8.45
N LYS A 218 16.69 20.11 9.37
CA LYS A 218 17.61 19.62 10.43
C LYS A 218 16.90 18.71 11.44
N ASN A 219 15.62 18.96 11.68
CA ASN A 219 14.78 18.24 12.62
C ASN A 219 13.79 17.33 11.88
N TYR A 220 14.25 16.71 10.79
CA TYR A 220 13.40 15.92 9.89
C TYR A 220 12.52 14.91 10.62
N THR A 221 13.12 14.11 11.50
CA THR A 221 12.42 13.04 12.20
C THR A 221 11.31 13.59 13.11
N GLU A 222 11.60 14.60 13.91
CA GLU A 222 10.64 15.23 14.80
C GLU A 222 9.50 15.90 14.02
N GLU A 223 9.82 16.70 13.01
CA GLU A 223 8.81 17.40 12.21
C GLU A 223 7.86 16.44 11.45
N ILE A 224 8.38 15.31 10.95
CA ILE A 224 7.57 14.28 10.30
C ILE A 224 6.62 13.63 11.30
N PHE A 225 7.15 13.16 12.43
CA PHE A 225 6.32 12.43 13.39
C PHE A 225 5.37 13.33 14.17
N ASP A 226 5.72 14.57 14.48
CA ASP A 226 4.79 15.54 15.09
C ASP A 226 3.57 15.75 14.18
N TYR A 227 3.79 15.90 12.88
CA TYR A 227 2.69 16.01 11.92
C TYR A 227 1.89 14.71 11.79
N PHE A 228 2.56 13.56 11.74
CA PHE A 228 1.87 12.26 11.66
C PHE A 228 1.05 11.96 12.92
N PHE A 229 1.50 12.39 14.10
CA PHE A 229 0.71 12.24 15.32
C PHE A 229 -0.59 13.06 15.28
N LEU A 230 -0.55 14.27 14.73
CA LEU A 230 -1.78 15.07 14.51
C LEU A 230 -2.73 14.38 13.53
N LEU A 231 -2.19 13.81 12.45
CA LEU A 231 -3.01 13.06 11.49
C LEU A 231 -3.58 11.78 12.10
N ASP A 232 -2.84 11.10 12.98
CA ASP A 232 -3.31 9.91 13.70
C ASP A 232 -4.47 10.22 14.65
N GLU A 233 -4.42 11.35 15.36
CA GLU A 233 -5.54 11.84 16.16
C GLU A 233 -6.78 12.11 15.29
N ALA A 234 -6.59 12.80 14.15
CA ALA A 234 -7.68 13.07 13.22
C ALA A 234 -8.25 11.79 12.60
N TYR A 235 -7.38 10.83 12.26
CA TYR A 235 -7.78 9.52 11.74
C TYR A 235 -8.59 8.74 12.76
N SER A 236 -8.13 8.72 14.01
CA SER A 236 -8.82 8.04 15.12
C SER A 236 -10.23 8.61 15.34
N LEU A 237 -10.38 9.94 15.32
CA LEU A 237 -11.70 10.60 15.40
C LEU A 237 -12.60 10.22 14.22
N LYS A 238 -12.04 10.15 13.00
CA LYS A 238 -12.80 9.69 11.81
C LYS A 238 -13.24 8.24 11.97
N ILE A 239 -12.37 7.37 12.45
CA ILE A 239 -12.70 5.96 12.71
C ILE A 239 -13.81 5.84 13.75
N ASP A 240 -13.78 6.59 14.84
CA ASP A 240 -14.81 6.54 15.88
C ASP A 240 -16.16 7.03 15.34
N ASN A 241 -16.18 8.10 14.56
CA ASN A 241 -17.39 8.59 13.89
C ASN A 241 -17.97 7.57 12.90
N LEU A 242 -17.10 6.91 12.10
CA LEU A 242 -17.53 5.86 11.16
C LEU A 242 -18.03 4.62 11.90
N TYR A 243 -17.42 4.27 13.01
CA TYR A 243 -17.89 3.16 13.85
C TYR A 243 -19.26 3.47 14.46
N ASP A 244 -19.49 4.68 14.97
CA ASP A 244 -20.78 5.11 15.47
C ASP A 244 -21.85 5.17 14.37
N PHE A 245 -21.46 5.58 13.16
CA PHE A 245 -22.34 5.51 11.99
C PHE A 245 -22.68 4.05 11.67
N ALA A 246 -21.68 3.17 11.59
CA ALA A 246 -21.86 1.75 11.31
C ALA A 246 -22.85 1.09 12.28
N LYS A 247 -22.73 1.37 13.58
CA LYS A 247 -23.67 0.85 14.61
C LYS A 247 -25.13 1.29 14.38
N ARG A 248 -25.35 2.45 13.79
CA ARG A 248 -26.72 2.96 13.51
C ARG A 248 -27.33 2.37 12.25
N VAL A 249 -26.50 2.01 11.26
CA VAL A 249 -26.98 1.54 9.95
C VAL A 249 -26.84 0.05 9.72
N ILE A 250 -26.17 -0.66 10.63
CA ILE A 250 -25.99 -2.10 10.52
C ILE A 250 -27.32 -2.83 10.57
N SER A 251 -27.53 -3.71 9.61
CA SER A 251 -28.70 -4.56 9.51
C SER A 251 -28.33 -6.00 9.84
N ASP A 252 -29.16 -6.66 10.65
CA ASP A 252 -28.97 -8.05 11.03
C ASP A 252 -29.39 -8.98 9.89
N PHE A 253 -28.56 -9.97 9.63
CA PHE A 253 -28.84 -11.02 8.68
C PHE A 253 -28.38 -12.38 9.26
N ASP A 254 -29.28 -13.37 9.29
CA ASP A 254 -28.91 -14.73 9.67
C ASP A 254 -28.46 -15.51 8.44
N PHE A 255 -27.26 -16.03 8.49
CA PHE A 255 -26.69 -16.88 7.44
C PHE A 255 -26.21 -18.20 8.03
N LYS A 256 -26.99 -19.27 7.84
CA LYS A 256 -26.69 -20.63 8.34
C LYS A 256 -26.40 -20.68 9.85
N GLY A 257 -27.12 -19.90 10.64
CA GLY A 257 -26.94 -19.81 12.08
C GLY A 257 -25.81 -18.88 12.54
N TYR A 258 -25.13 -18.17 11.61
CA TYR A 258 -24.21 -17.11 11.94
C TYR A 258 -24.90 -15.75 11.87
N LYS A 259 -24.63 -14.89 12.85
CA LYS A 259 -25.12 -13.51 12.86
C LYS A 259 -24.20 -12.64 11.98
N LEU A 260 -24.69 -12.24 10.82
CA LEU A 260 -24.00 -11.38 9.88
C LEU A 260 -24.54 -9.93 9.99
N GLY A 261 -23.64 -8.95 10.21
CA GLY A 261 -23.99 -7.53 10.12
C GLY A 261 -23.76 -7.02 8.69
N VAL A 262 -24.75 -6.37 8.10
CA VAL A 262 -24.64 -5.77 6.75
C VAL A 262 -24.64 -4.25 6.86
N ILE A 263 -23.64 -3.60 6.26
CA ILE A 263 -23.39 -2.16 6.38
C ILE A 263 -23.22 -1.54 5.00
N TYR A 264 -23.80 -0.35 4.82
CA TYR A 264 -23.64 0.48 3.63
C TYR A 264 -22.88 1.76 3.95
N GLY A 265 -22.21 2.33 2.96
CA GLY A 265 -21.68 3.69 3.03
C GLY A 265 -20.36 3.85 3.78
N ILE A 266 -19.63 2.77 4.05
CA ILE A 266 -18.26 2.82 4.53
C ILE A 266 -17.29 2.67 3.34
N GLU A 267 -16.40 3.64 3.17
CA GLU A 267 -15.35 3.60 2.14
C GLU A 267 -14.40 2.41 2.35
N GLY A 268 -13.86 1.86 1.24
CA GLY A 268 -13.05 0.64 1.23
C GLY A 268 -11.89 0.65 2.23
N ASP A 269 -11.21 1.77 2.32
CA ASP A 269 -10.03 1.94 3.19
C ASP A 269 -10.32 1.81 4.70
N TYR A 270 -11.58 2.04 5.11
CA TYR A 270 -12.00 1.95 6.51
C TYR A 270 -12.72 0.65 6.86
N GLN A 271 -13.12 -0.15 5.87
CA GLN A 271 -13.93 -1.37 6.09
C GLN A 271 -13.24 -2.38 6.99
N SER A 272 -11.91 -2.56 6.84
CA SER A 272 -11.14 -3.48 7.68
C SER A 272 -11.18 -3.08 9.15
N ILE A 273 -10.82 -1.84 9.46
CA ILE A 273 -10.74 -1.38 10.85
C ILE A 273 -12.11 -1.25 11.51
N ILE A 274 -13.13 -0.82 10.76
CA ILE A 274 -14.51 -0.76 11.28
C ILE A 274 -15.07 -2.17 11.49
N GLY A 275 -14.80 -3.11 10.58
CA GLY A 275 -15.17 -4.50 10.72
C GLY A 275 -14.58 -5.14 11.96
N ASP A 276 -13.30 -4.95 12.19
CA ASP A 276 -12.62 -5.46 13.39
C ASP A 276 -13.22 -4.86 14.67
N LYS A 277 -13.48 -3.54 14.71
CA LYS A 277 -14.13 -2.89 15.86
C LYS A 277 -15.52 -3.47 16.14
N ILE A 278 -16.32 -3.73 15.11
CA ILE A 278 -17.66 -4.32 15.24
C ILE A 278 -17.59 -5.77 15.75
N LEU A 279 -16.66 -6.56 15.21
CA LEU A 279 -16.50 -7.97 15.57
C LEU A 279 -16.02 -8.17 17.01
N VAL A 280 -15.24 -7.24 17.56
CA VAL A 280 -14.79 -7.30 18.95
C VAL A 280 -15.80 -6.68 19.93
N ASP A 281 -16.77 -5.91 19.46
CA ASP A 281 -17.82 -5.34 20.33
C ASP A 281 -18.80 -6.42 20.80
N LYS A 282 -18.67 -6.80 22.06
CA LYS A 282 -19.51 -7.83 22.68
C LYS A 282 -21.01 -7.48 22.71
N LYS A 283 -21.38 -6.17 22.61
CA LYS A 283 -22.77 -5.74 22.60
C LYS A 283 -23.45 -6.01 21.28
N LEU A 284 -22.71 -5.94 20.18
CA LEU A 284 -23.19 -6.19 18.82
C LEU A 284 -23.25 -7.69 18.51
N ASN A 285 -22.24 -8.44 18.98
CA ASN A 285 -22.15 -9.90 18.91
C ASN A 285 -22.36 -10.47 17.49
N TYR A 286 -21.71 -9.90 16.48
CA TYR A 286 -21.67 -10.46 15.13
C TYR A 286 -20.57 -11.50 14.98
N ASP A 287 -20.83 -12.52 14.15
CA ASP A 287 -19.84 -13.53 13.73
C ASP A 287 -19.08 -13.09 12.50
N ALA A 288 -19.74 -12.31 11.62
CA ALA A 288 -19.16 -11.70 10.44
C ALA A 288 -19.82 -10.35 10.12
N VAL A 289 -19.14 -9.54 9.32
CA VAL A 289 -19.64 -8.25 8.81
C VAL A 289 -19.44 -8.18 7.31
N ALA A 290 -20.45 -7.69 6.59
CA ALA A 290 -20.40 -7.40 5.15
C ALA A 290 -20.54 -5.91 4.91
N PHE A 291 -19.62 -5.34 4.15
CA PHE A 291 -19.67 -3.95 3.69
C PHE A 291 -20.04 -3.91 2.23
N LEU A 292 -21.18 -3.29 1.93
CA LEU A 292 -21.64 -3.06 0.56
C LEU A 292 -21.24 -1.65 0.14
N ASN A 293 -20.61 -1.53 -1.02
CA ASN A 293 -20.26 -0.23 -1.56
C ASN A 293 -21.07 0.13 -2.81
N VAL A 294 -21.03 1.41 -3.16
CA VAL A 294 -21.75 1.97 -4.32
C VAL A 294 -21.22 1.48 -5.67
N TYR A 295 -20.13 0.71 -5.68
CA TYR A 295 -19.55 0.15 -6.91
C TYR A 295 -19.96 -1.30 -7.16
N GLY A 296 -20.90 -1.82 -6.35
CA GLY A 296 -21.40 -3.20 -6.49
C GLY A 296 -20.42 -4.26 -5.98
N THR A 297 -19.51 -3.89 -5.07
CA THR A 297 -18.66 -4.87 -4.38
C THR A 297 -19.06 -5.05 -2.93
N VAL A 298 -18.81 -6.24 -2.40
CA VAL A 298 -19.01 -6.60 -1.00
C VAL A 298 -17.68 -7.04 -0.41
N SER A 299 -17.31 -6.44 0.71
CA SER A 299 -16.15 -6.87 1.50
C SER A 299 -16.61 -7.51 2.80
N PHE A 300 -16.02 -8.62 3.17
CA PHE A 300 -16.35 -9.36 4.37
C PHE A 300 -15.21 -9.35 5.38
N ARG A 301 -15.58 -9.34 6.67
CA ARG A 301 -14.69 -9.62 7.80
C ARG A 301 -15.39 -10.59 8.74
N SER A 302 -14.65 -11.49 9.40
CA SER A 302 -15.22 -12.48 10.31
C SER A 302 -14.33 -12.84 11.49
N LYS A 303 -14.97 -13.42 12.51
CA LYS A 303 -14.32 -14.16 13.59
C LYS A 303 -13.83 -15.52 13.09
N ASP A 304 -13.05 -16.21 13.93
CA ASP A 304 -12.39 -17.49 13.60
C ASP A 304 -13.35 -18.63 13.25
N ASN A 305 -14.59 -18.56 13.69
CA ASN A 305 -15.63 -19.56 13.47
C ASN A 305 -16.32 -19.48 12.10
N VAL A 306 -16.06 -18.41 11.31
CA VAL A 306 -16.70 -18.20 10.01
C VAL A 306 -15.66 -18.08 8.91
N ASP A 307 -15.80 -18.85 7.84
CA ASP A 307 -15.01 -18.71 6.61
C ASP A 307 -15.75 -17.83 5.60
N VAL A 308 -15.35 -16.54 5.53
CA VAL A 308 -15.97 -15.59 4.60
C VAL A 308 -15.43 -15.72 3.17
N SER A 309 -14.34 -16.46 2.95
CA SER A 309 -13.83 -16.69 1.59
C SER A 309 -14.80 -17.57 0.79
N GLU A 310 -15.34 -18.60 1.43
CA GLU A 310 -16.37 -19.45 0.84
C GLU A 310 -17.67 -18.70 0.57
N ILE A 311 -18.07 -17.81 1.49
CA ILE A 311 -19.26 -16.95 1.30
C ILE A 311 -19.06 -16.04 0.10
N ALA A 312 -17.94 -15.34 0.01
CA ALA A 312 -17.63 -14.42 -1.09
C ALA A 312 -17.57 -15.15 -2.44
N GLN A 313 -16.95 -16.32 -2.49
CA GLN A 313 -16.88 -17.13 -3.70
C GLN A 313 -18.27 -17.57 -4.19
N LYS A 314 -19.10 -18.13 -3.28
CA LYS A 314 -20.44 -18.57 -3.63
C LYS A 314 -21.35 -17.42 -4.04
N LEU A 315 -21.30 -16.30 -3.33
CA LEU A 315 -22.09 -15.12 -3.66
C LEU A 315 -21.69 -14.55 -5.04
N GLY A 316 -20.38 -14.42 -5.32
CA GLY A 316 -19.90 -13.99 -6.63
C GLY A 316 -20.39 -14.91 -7.75
N MET A 317 -20.25 -16.23 -7.59
CA MET A 317 -20.71 -17.20 -8.60
C MET A 317 -22.22 -17.13 -8.85
N LEU A 318 -23.04 -16.96 -7.81
CA LEU A 318 -24.50 -16.88 -7.95
C LEU A 318 -24.97 -15.68 -8.81
N VAL A 319 -24.21 -14.61 -8.83
CA VAL A 319 -24.52 -13.39 -9.59
C VAL A 319 -23.66 -13.22 -10.84
N GLY A 320 -22.90 -14.25 -11.23
CA GLY A 320 -22.10 -14.26 -12.45
C GLY A 320 -20.77 -13.49 -12.36
N TYR A 321 -20.28 -13.21 -11.16
CA TYR A 321 -18.99 -12.56 -10.91
C TYR A 321 -18.02 -13.46 -10.12
N SER A 322 -16.77 -13.00 -9.97
CA SER A 322 -15.77 -13.65 -9.12
C SER A 322 -15.85 -13.16 -7.68
N GLY A 323 -15.45 -14.03 -6.76
CA GLY A 323 -15.28 -13.72 -5.35
C GLY A 323 -14.23 -14.63 -4.73
N GLY A 324 -13.70 -14.25 -3.56
CA GLY A 324 -12.70 -15.01 -2.82
C GLY A 324 -11.93 -14.14 -1.84
N GLY A 325 -10.85 -14.67 -1.32
CA GLY A 325 -9.98 -14.01 -0.35
C GLY A 325 -9.47 -14.97 0.71
N HIS A 326 -9.17 -14.45 1.88
CA HIS A 326 -8.75 -15.24 3.05
C HIS A 326 -9.95 -15.61 3.93
N LYS A 327 -9.76 -16.61 4.78
CA LYS A 327 -10.79 -17.10 5.71
C LYS A 327 -11.51 -15.97 6.48
N HIS A 328 -10.77 -14.94 6.92
CA HIS A 328 -11.31 -13.84 7.75
C HIS A 328 -11.49 -12.53 7.03
N ALA A 329 -11.05 -12.44 5.75
CA ALA A 329 -11.12 -11.24 4.94
C ALA A 329 -11.28 -11.60 3.47
N ALA A 330 -12.46 -11.41 2.92
CA ALA A 330 -12.79 -11.78 1.55
C ALA A 330 -13.67 -10.73 0.89
N GLY A 331 -13.84 -10.82 -0.42
CA GLY A 331 -14.72 -9.94 -1.15
C GLY A 331 -15.24 -10.55 -2.44
N CYS A 332 -16.34 -9.99 -2.94
CA CYS A 332 -16.89 -10.35 -4.24
C CYS A 332 -17.53 -9.13 -4.91
N ARG A 333 -17.76 -9.23 -6.19
CA ARG A 333 -18.62 -8.31 -6.91
C ARG A 333 -20.03 -8.92 -7.00
N ILE A 334 -21.07 -8.10 -6.85
CA ILE A 334 -22.47 -8.52 -6.95
C ILE A 334 -23.22 -7.86 -8.11
N CYS A 335 -22.70 -6.76 -8.63
CA CYS A 335 -23.14 -6.12 -9.88
C CYS A 335 -22.03 -5.22 -10.40
N ASP A 336 -22.12 -4.77 -11.65
CA ASP A 336 -21.21 -3.74 -12.14
C ASP A 336 -21.60 -2.34 -11.63
N LYS A 337 -20.70 -1.38 -11.81
CA LYS A 337 -20.89 -0.01 -11.33
C LYS A 337 -22.07 0.70 -11.99
N ASP A 338 -22.26 0.47 -13.28
CA ASP A 338 -23.30 1.14 -14.06
C ASP A 338 -24.68 0.58 -13.74
N GLU A 339 -24.81 -0.72 -13.53
CA GLU A 339 -26.02 -1.36 -13.04
C GLU A 339 -26.41 -0.85 -11.65
N MET A 340 -25.44 -0.75 -10.71
CA MET A 340 -25.69 -0.19 -9.38
C MET A 340 -26.18 1.25 -9.47
N LYS A 341 -25.48 2.07 -10.26
CA LYS A 341 -25.87 3.47 -10.49
C LYS A 341 -27.28 3.59 -11.05
N LYS A 342 -27.63 2.76 -12.03
CA LYS A 342 -28.99 2.74 -12.62
C LYS A 342 -30.05 2.41 -11.58
N LYS A 343 -29.86 1.37 -10.78
CA LYS A 343 -30.77 1.00 -9.68
C LYS A 343 -30.95 2.12 -8.65
N MET A 344 -29.87 2.80 -8.29
CA MET A 344 -29.95 3.95 -7.37
C MET A 344 -30.74 5.12 -7.97
N PHE A 345 -30.58 5.40 -9.28
CA PHE A 345 -31.34 6.43 -9.96
C PHE A 345 -32.83 6.09 -10.04
N GLU A 346 -33.18 4.85 -10.36
CA GLU A 346 -34.58 4.38 -10.40
C GLU A 346 -35.28 4.55 -9.04
N ILE A 347 -34.59 4.23 -7.94
CA ILE A 347 -35.09 4.45 -6.57
C ILE A 347 -35.30 5.94 -6.29
N PHE A 348 -34.34 6.79 -6.70
CA PHE A 348 -34.43 8.23 -6.52
C PHE A 348 -35.59 8.83 -7.30
N GLU A 349 -35.75 8.53 -8.59
CA GLU A 349 -36.85 9.00 -9.44
C GLU A 349 -38.20 8.59 -8.88
N HIS A 350 -38.38 7.31 -8.50
CA HIS A 350 -39.58 6.83 -7.87
C HIS A 350 -39.92 7.55 -6.55
N SER A 351 -38.91 7.89 -5.76
CA SER A 351 -39.08 8.63 -4.52
C SER A 351 -39.49 10.11 -4.79
N MET A 352 -38.87 10.73 -5.83
CA MET A 352 -39.21 12.10 -6.24
C MET A 352 -40.63 12.21 -6.80
N ASP A 353 -41.09 11.20 -7.55
CA ASP A 353 -42.46 11.17 -8.05
C ASP A 353 -43.47 11.09 -6.89
N LYS A 354 -43.18 10.37 -5.81
CA LYS A 354 -44.05 10.35 -4.63
C LYS A 354 -44.13 11.73 -3.93
N ILE A 355 -43.03 12.49 -3.90
CA ILE A 355 -43.01 13.84 -3.31
C ILE A 355 -43.83 14.83 -4.16
N ARG A 356 -43.85 14.68 -5.50
CA ARG A 356 -44.64 15.52 -6.40
C ARG A 356 -46.19 15.32 -6.26
N ILE A 357 -46.62 14.23 -5.64
CA ILE A 357 -48.01 13.88 -5.45
C ILE A 357 -48.52 14.40 -4.09
N LEU A 358 -47.61 14.75 -3.18
CA LEU A 358 -47.92 15.43 -1.90
C LEU A 358 -47.94 16.95 -2.08
#